data_afec2692c4f23b43138338f1e79b3a37
#
_entry.id   afec2692c4f23b43138338f1e79b3a37
#
_cell.length_a   1.000
_cell.length_b   1.000
_cell.length_c   1.000
_cell.angle_alpha   90.00
_cell.angle_beta   90.00
_cell.angle_gamma   90.00
#
_symmetry.space_group_name_H-M   'P 1'
#
loop_
_entity.id
_entity.type
_entity.pdbx_description
1 polymer ?
#
loop_
_entity_poly.entity_id
_entity_poly.type
_entity_poly.pdbx_seq_one_letter_code
_entity_poly.pdbx_strand_id
1 'polypeptide(L)'
;MDKKTDMAAAAAQLFAREGLRGIGVDHIGASVGASTRTLYKHFGSPDGLVMAALESRHAAFMALLQHDDAEIGTVESLFDTLEQWSAEFGASGCLLLRAGSEYRGANDDIVALVRRQKAVFFQEVARRVSHALGHDDPLLSSQIWILFEGATAIASLDNTVVIHAARAAAGSLLAQAGQHSEA
;
A
#
# COMPACT_ATOMS: atom_id res chain seq x y z
N MET A 1 13.26 -14.85 10.76
CA MET A 1 12.53 -14.61 9.49
C MET A 1 13.24 -15.39 8.40
N ASP A 2 12.54 -15.84 7.36
CA ASP A 2 13.18 -16.57 6.25
C ASP A 2 13.99 -15.58 5.40
N LYS A 3 15.21 -15.99 4.99
CA LYS A 3 16.13 -15.16 4.18
C LYS A 3 15.47 -14.61 2.91
N LYS A 4 14.53 -15.35 2.31
CA LYS A 4 13.77 -14.89 1.14
C LYS A 4 12.88 -13.70 1.48
N THR A 5 12.20 -13.76 2.61
CA THR A 5 11.32 -12.66 3.10
C THR A 5 12.14 -11.41 3.40
N ASP A 6 13.30 -11.55 4.07
CA ASP A 6 14.18 -10.42 4.38
C ASP A 6 14.71 -9.73 3.11
N MET A 7 15.10 -10.52 2.10
CA MET A 7 15.52 -9.98 0.80
C MET A 7 14.38 -9.27 0.06
N ALA A 8 13.15 -9.80 0.11
CA ALA A 8 11.99 -9.16 -0.53
C ALA A 8 11.66 -7.82 0.15
N ALA A 9 11.70 -7.76 1.49
CA ALA A 9 11.48 -6.53 2.24
C ALA A 9 12.55 -5.46 1.95
N ALA A 10 13.83 -5.85 1.92
CA ALA A 10 14.93 -4.94 1.59
C ALA A 10 14.81 -4.44 0.12
N ALA A 11 14.45 -5.32 -0.81
CA ALA A 11 14.20 -4.93 -2.20
C ALA A 11 13.02 -3.95 -2.32
N ALA A 12 11.95 -4.11 -1.54
CA ALA A 12 10.82 -3.19 -1.53
C ALA A 12 11.22 -1.78 -1.09
N GLN A 13 12.11 -1.65 -0.10
CA GLN A 13 12.65 -0.36 0.33
C GLN A 13 13.53 0.28 -0.75
N LEU A 14 14.37 -0.52 -1.43
CA LEU A 14 15.20 -0.04 -2.54
C LEU A 14 14.31 0.48 -3.68
N PHE A 15 13.32 -0.32 -4.11
CA PHE A 15 12.40 0.04 -5.19
C PHE A 15 11.56 1.28 -4.87
N ALA A 16 11.19 1.48 -3.61
CA ALA A 16 10.47 2.68 -3.18
C ALA A 16 11.31 3.95 -3.39
N ARG A 17 12.62 3.88 -3.17
CA ARG A 17 13.54 5.03 -3.31
C ARG A 17 13.99 5.26 -4.74
N GLU A 18 14.36 4.19 -5.46
CA GLU A 18 15.11 4.28 -6.71
C GLU A 18 14.28 3.94 -7.96
N GLY A 19 13.04 3.44 -7.78
CA GLY A 19 12.18 2.96 -8.87
C GLY A 19 12.24 1.44 -9.02
N LEU A 20 11.39 0.90 -9.89
CA LEU A 20 11.24 -0.55 -10.07
C LEU A 20 12.01 -1.05 -11.31
N ARG A 21 12.22 -0.20 -12.30
CA ARG A 21 12.90 -0.53 -13.55
C ARG A 21 14.21 0.25 -13.69
N GLY A 22 15.16 -0.36 -14.40
CA GLY A 22 16.46 0.28 -14.67
C GLY A 22 17.50 0.06 -13.57
N ILE A 23 17.16 -0.53 -12.44
CA ILE A 23 18.13 -0.88 -11.40
C ILE A 23 18.87 -2.15 -11.81
N GLY A 24 20.20 -2.10 -11.84
CA GLY A 24 21.04 -3.27 -12.14
C GLY A 24 20.88 -4.34 -11.05
N VAL A 25 20.82 -5.60 -11.46
CA VAL A 25 20.64 -6.73 -10.53
C VAL A 25 21.78 -6.87 -9.51
N ASP A 26 22.99 -6.44 -9.87
CA ASP A 26 24.14 -6.43 -8.97
C ASP A 26 23.99 -5.36 -7.87
N HIS A 27 23.42 -4.19 -8.22
CA HIS A 27 23.09 -3.16 -7.24
C HIS A 27 21.99 -3.62 -6.29
N ILE A 28 20.96 -4.29 -6.82
CA ILE A 28 19.93 -4.92 -5.98
C ILE A 28 20.59 -5.94 -5.04
N GLY A 29 21.43 -6.82 -5.58
CA GLY A 29 22.14 -7.82 -4.79
C GLY A 29 22.95 -7.22 -3.63
N ALA A 30 23.73 -6.20 -3.91
CA ALA A 30 24.49 -5.48 -2.89
C ALA A 30 23.59 -4.87 -1.82
N SER A 31 22.46 -4.26 -2.20
CA SER A 31 21.52 -3.60 -1.29
C SER A 31 20.78 -4.59 -0.37
N VAL A 32 20.51 -5.80 -0.86
CA VAL A 32 19.80 -6.85 -0.06
C VAL A 32 20.76 -7.87 0.58
N GLY A 33 22.07 -7.65 0.49
CA GLY A 33 23.08 -8.54 1.06
C GLY A 33 23.11 -9.93 0.40
N ALA A 34 22.87 -10.03 -0.91
CA ALA A 34 22.83 -11.29 -1.65
C ALA A 34 23.54 -11.19 -3.00
N SER A 35 24.15 -12.30 -3.44
CA SER A 35 24.68 -12.36 -4.80
C SER A 35 23.54 -12.46 -5.83
N THR A 36 23.79 -12.01 -7.06
CA THR A 36 22.90 -12.18 -8.22
C THR A 36 22.43 -13.63 -8.37
N ARG A 37 23.33 -14.60 -8.19
CA ARG A 37 23.00 -16.03 -8.20
C ARG A 37 21.99 -16.41 -7.10
N THR A 38 22.14 -15.83 -5.91
CA THR A 38 21.24 -16.07 -4.77
C THR A 38 19.87 -15.48 -5.07
N LEU A 39 19.79 -14.27 -5.65
CA LEU A 39 18.53 -13.65 -6.06
C LEU A 39 17.78 -14.52 -7.07
N TYR A 40 18.43 -14.95 -8.13
CA TYR A 40 17.79 -15.83 -9.12
C TYR A 40 17.37 -17.19 -8.56
N LYS A 41 18.13 -17.74 -7.61
CA LYS A 41 17.72 -18.98 -6.92
C LYS A 41 16.41 -18.83 -6.14
N HIS A 42 16.18 -17.67 -5.50
CA HIS A 42 15.00 -17.44 -4.67
C HIS A 42 13.80 -16.89 -5.44
N PHE A 43 14.02 -16.06 -6.44
CA PHE A 43 12.98 -15.30 -7.13
C PHE A 43 12.84 -15.63 -8.61
N GLY A 44 13.73 -16.43 -9.18
CA GLY A 44 13.71 -16.88 -10.58
C GLY A 44 14.12 -15.80 -11.58
N SER A 45 13.66 -14.58 -11.42
CA SER A 45 13.91 -13.46 -12.35
C SER A 45 13.91 -12.12 -11.59
N PRO A 46 14.38 -11.01 -12.21
CA PRO A 46 14.21 -9.67 -11.67
C PRO A 46 12.73 -9.33 -11.42
N ASP A 47 11.84 -9.67 -12.34
CA ASP A 47 10.40 -9.46 -12.19
C ASP A 47 9.79 -10.29 -11.05
N GLY A 48 10.29 -11.51 -10.84
CA GLY A 48 9.93 -12.33 -9.68
C GLY A 48 10.33 -11.70 -8.35
N LEU A 49 11.48 -11.01 -8.30
CA LEU A 49 11.88 -10.23 -7.13
C LEU A 49 10.98 -9.00 -6.95
N VAL A 50 10.62 -8.30 -8.02
CA VAL A 50 9.67 -7.18 -7.97
C VAL A 50 8.33 -7.65 -7.40
N MET A 51 7.78 -8.76 -7.89
CA MET A 51 6.53 -9.34 -7.37
C MET A 51 6.63 -9.64 -5.87
N ALA A 52 7.69 -10.32 -5.45
CA ALA A 52 7.91 -10.65 -4.04
C ALA A 52 8.06 -9.39 -3.15
N ALA A 53 8.72 -8.35 -3.64
CA ALA A 53 8.87 -7.07 -2.95
C ALA A 53 7.51 -6.35 -2.79
N LEU A 54 6.66 -6.35 -3.84
CA LEU A 54 5.31 -5.79 -3.79
C LEU A 54 4.42 -6.55 -2.80
N GLU A 55 4.47 -7.89 -2.82
CA GLU A 55 3.75 -8.76 -1.90
C GLU A 55 4.18 -8.51 -0.45
N SER A 56 5.48 -8.46 -0.19
CA SER A 56 6.05 -8.21 1.14
C SER A 56 5.62 -6.85 1.69
N ARG A 57 5.70 -5.79 0.87
CA ARG A 57 5.32 -4.43 1.28
C ARG A 57 3.81 -4.32 1.55
N HIS A 58 2.98 -4.92 0.69
CA HIS A 58 1.54 -4.93 0.89
C HIS A 58 1.16 -5.71 2.16
N ALA A 59 1.72 -6.87 2.37
CA ALA A 59 1.47 -7.68 3.56
C ALA A 59 1.86 -6.93 4.85
N ALA A 60 3.00 -6.23 4.86
CA ALA A 60 3.44 -5.43 5.99
C ALA A 60 2.47 -4.28 6.29
N PHE A 61 1.99 -3.57 5.27
CA PHE A 61 1.00 -2.51 5.44
C PHE A 61 -0.35 -3.06 5.95
N MET A 62 -0.85 -4.15 5.37
CA MET A 62 -2.09 -4.79 5.81
C MET A 62 -1.99 -5.34 7.25
N ALA A 63 -0.82 -5.86 7.64
CA ALA A 63 -0.59 -6.29 9.01
C ALA A 63 -0.63 -5.11 10.00
N LEU A 64 -0.09 -3.95 9.62
CA LEU A 64 -0.13 -2.74 10.46
C LEU A 64 -1.57 -2.26 10.67
N LEU A 65 -2.44 -2.36 9.64
CA LEU A 65 -3.87 -2.04 9.76
C LEU A 65 -4.64 -2.96 10.74
N GLN A 66 -4.14 -4.17 11.00
CA GLN A 66 -4.77 -5.16 11.87
C GLN A 66 -4.29 -5.07 13.34
N HIS A 67 -3.29 -4.24 13.63
CA HIS A 67 -2.76 -4.06 15.00
C HIS A 67 -3.58 -3.08 15.85
N ASP A 68 -4.68 -2.55 15.33
CA ASP A 68 -5.64 -1.81 16.13
C ASP A 68 -6.33 -2.80 17.09
N ASP A 69 -6.34 -2.50 18.41
CA ASP A 69 -6.95 -3.36 19.47
C ASP A 69 -8.48 -3.53 19.30
N ALA A 70 -9.08 -2.85 18.33
CA ALA A 70 -10.47 -3.02 17.95
C ALA A 70 -10.63 -4.20 16.99
N GLU A 71 -11.68 -5.00 17.17
CA GLU A 71 -12.04 -6.12 16.29
C GLU A 71 -12.17 -5.69 14.81
N ILE A 72 -12.57 -4.43 14.59
CA ILE A 72 -12.55 -3.74 13.28
C ILE A 72 -12.06 -2.31 13.51
N GLY A 73 -10.95 -1.93 12.88
CA GLY A 73 -10.44 -0.56 12.96
C GLY A 73 -11.39 0.46 12.32
N THR A 74 -11.31 1.72 12.76
CA THR A 74 -12.14 2.82 12.23
C THR A 74 -11.67 3.27 10.83
N VAL A 75 -12.50 4.08 10.15
CA VAL A 75 -12.10 4.72 8.89
C VAL A 75 -10.92 5.67 9.11
N GLU A 76 -10.91 6.40 10.21
CA GLU A 76 -9.84 7.32 10.58
C GLU A 76 -8.51 6.62 10.77
N SER A 77 -8.51 5.41 11.37
CA SER A 77 -7.27 4.66 11.61
C SER A 77 -6.57 4.18 10.33
N LEU A 78 -7.24 4.20 9.16
CA LEU A 78 -6.58 4.04 7.86
C LEU A 78 -5.52 5.14 7.64
N PHE A 79 -5.86 6.37 7.97
CA PHE A 79 -4.99 7.54 7.79
C PHE A 79 -3.93 7.62 8.88
N ASP A 80 -4.25 7.23 10.12
CA ASP A 80 -3.29 7.13 11.22
C ASP A 80 -2.21 6.07 10.87
N THR A 81 -2.61 4.93 10.31
CA THR A 81 -1.70 3.91 9.79
C THR A 81 -0.84 4.45 8.62
N LEU A 82 -1.42 5.25 7.72
CA LEU A 82 -0.66 5.88 6.63
C LEU A 82 0.39 6.85 7.16
N GLU A 83 0.06 7.62 8.19
CA GLU A 83 1.00 8.53 8.85
C GLU A 83 2.15 7.77 9.50
N GLN A 84 1.85 6.75 10.30
CA GLN A 84 2.85 5.87 10.91
C GLN A 84 3.74 5.22 9.85
N TRP A 85 3.13 4.66 8.78
CA TRP A 85 3.88 4.07 7.67
C TRP A 85 4.82 5.05 7.00
N SER A 86 4.36 6.29 6.78
CA SER A 86 5.16 7.36 6.17
C SER A 86 6.32 7.79 7.06
N ALA A 87 6.13 7.81 8.37
CA ALA A 87 7.18 8.12 9.34
C ALA A 87 8.25 7.01 9.40
N GLU A 88 7.83 5.73 9.33
CA GLU A 88 8.74 4.58 9.46
C GLU A 88 9.48 4.27 8.14
N PHE A 89 8.78 4.29 7.00
CA PHE A 89 9.30 3.83 5.70
C PHE A 89 9.53 4.95 4.69
N GLY A 90 9.25 6.20 5.06
CA GLY A 90 9.29 7.36 4.19
C GLY A 90 8.05 7.49 3.30
N ALA A 91 7.68 8.73 3.00
CA ALA A 91 6.56 9.08 2.13
C ALA A 91 6.96 8.94 0.65
N SER A 92 7.21 7.74 0.16
CA SER A 92 7.65 7.48 -1.23
C SER A 92 6.49 7.24 -2.23
N GLY A 93 5.27 7.53 -1.82
CA GLY A 93 4.06 7.24 -2.60
C GLY A 93 3.68 5.75 -2.58
N CYS A 94 2.70 5.39 -3.40
CA CYS A 94 2.24 4.02 -3.50
C CYS A 94 3.08 3.20 -4.48
N LEU A 95 3.91 2.28 -3.97
CA LEU A 95 4.76 1.41 -4.80
C LEU A 95 3.93 0.52 -5.74
N LEU A 96 2.72 0.10 -5.34
CA LEU A 96 1.81 -0.68 -6.20
C LEU A 96 1.35 0.13 -7.41
N LEU A 97 0.93 1.39 -7.24
CA LEU A 97 0.50 2.23 -8.37
C LEU A 97 1.67 2.53 -9.31
N ARG A 98 2.88 2.75 -8.76
CA ARG A 98 4.10 2.91 -9.58
C ARG A 98 4.37 1.65 -10.38
N ALA A 99 4.34 0.46 -9.76
CA ALA A 99 4.52 -0.81 -10.45
C ALA A 99 3.48 -0.99 -11.56
N GLY A 100 2.20 -0.72 -11.28
CA GLY A 100 1.13 -0.80 -12.27
C GLY A 100 1.33 0.13 -13.46
N SER A 101 1.93 1.31 -13.27
CA SER A 101 2.29 2.25 -14.33
C SER A 101 3.54 1.81 -15.11
N GLU A 102 4.64 1.48 -14.40
CA GLU A 102 5.92 1.15 -15.02
C GLU A 102 5.91 -0.20 -15.79
N TYR A 103 5.06 -1.15 -15.38
CA TYR A 103 4.95 -2.47 -15.99
C TYR A 103 3.77 -2.62 -16.95
N ARG A 104 2.97 -1.59 -17.16
CA ARG A 104 1.88 -1.62 -18.14
C ARG A 104 2.41 -1.89 -19.55
N GLY A 105 1.97 -2.99 -20.16
CA GLY A 105 2.45 -3.45 -21.46
C GLY A 105 3.85 -4.09 -21.45
N ALA A 106 4.44 -4.29 -20.28
CA ALA A 106 5.75 -4.93 -20.12
C ALA A 106 5.67 -6.27 -19.38
N ASN A 107 4.81 -6.37 -18.35
CA ASN A 107 4.60 -7.60 -17.59
C ASN A 107 3.18 -7.64 -17.00
N ASP A 108 2.31 -8.47 -17.60
CA ASP A 108 0.90 -8.57 -17.20
C ASP A 108 0.71 -9.23 -15.83
N ASP A 109 1.63 -10.10 -15.38
CA ASP A 109 1.55 -10.74 -14.06
C ASP A 109 1.74 -9.72 -12.95
N ILE A 110 2.69 -8.79 -13.11
CA ILE A 110 2.90 -7.68 -12.15
C ILE A 110 1.67 -6.78 -12.12
N VAL A 111 1.10 -6.44 -13.27
CA VAL A 111 -0.12 -5.61 -13.35
C VAL A 111 -1.31 -6.33 -12.70
N ALA A 112 -1.45 -7.63 -12.90
CA ALA A 112 -2.48 -8.44 -12.26
C ALA A 112 -2.30 -8.52 -10.75
N LEU A 113 -1.06 -8.68 -10.26
CA LEU A 113 -0.73 -8.63 -8.83
C LEU A 113 -1.15 -7.28 -8.21
N VAL A 114 -0.79 -6.17 -8.85
CA VAL A 114 -1.17 -4.83 -8.39
C VAL A 114 -2.69 -4.69 -8.26
N ARG A 115 -3.44 -5.12 -9.26
CA ARG A 115 -4.92 -5.08 -9.23
C ARG A 115 -5.49 -5.89 -8.08
N ARG A 116 -4.99 -7.11 -7.87
CA ARG A 116 -5.42 -7.97 -6.75
C ARG A 116 -5.16 -7.32 -5.39
N GLN A 117 -3.95 -6.79 -5.18
CA GLN A 117 -3.60 -6.17 -3.90
C GLN A 117 -4.38 -4.89 -3.64
N LYS A 118 -4.64 -4.09 -4.68
CA LYS A 118 -5.51 -2.91 -4.56
C LYS A 118 -6.97 -3.28 -4.27
N ALA A 119 -7.46 -4.35 -4.85
CA ALA A 119 -8.79 -4.87 -4.54
C ALA A 119 -8.90 -5.34 -3.07
N VAL A 120 -7.88 -6.02 -2.54
CA VAL A 120 -7.84 -6.44 -1.13
C VAL A 120 -7.86 -5.21 -0.20
N PHE A 121 -7.08 -4.18 -0.49
CA PHE A 121 -7.10 -2.95 0.30
C PHE A 121 -8.46 -2.22 0.20
N PHE A 122 -9.05 -2.15 -1.00
CA PHE A 122 -10.39 -1.57 -1.16
C PHE A 122 -11.46 -2.32 -0.35
N GLN A 123 -11.40 -3.65 -0.30
CA GLN A 123 -12.29 -4.45 0.54
C GLN A 123 -12.15 -4.11 2.02
N GLU A 124 -10.93 -3.85 2.50
CA GLU A 124 -10.69 -3.40 3.87
C GLU A 124 -11.32 -2.03 4.14
N VAL A 125 -11.18 -1.07 3.21
CA VAL A 125 -11.86 0.23 3.29
C VAL A 125 -13.37 0.05 3.36
N ALA A 126 -13.96 -0.75 2.46
CA ALA A 126 -15.39 -1.01 2.41
C ALA A 126 -15.91 -1.68 3.69
N ARG A 127 -15.14 -2.62 4.25
CA ARG A 127 -15.46 -3.29 5.52
C ARG A 127 -15.55 -2.29 6.68
N ARG A 128 -14.63 -1.33 6.76
CA ARG A 128 -14.65 -0.30 7.82
C ARG A 128 -15.80 0.68 7.65
N VAL A 129 -16.09 1.08 6.42
CA VAL A 129 -17.26 1.93 6.11
C VAL A 129 -18.55 1.21 6.49
N SER A 130 -18.72 -0.04 6.06
CA SER A 130 -19.90 -0.86 6.39
C SER A 130 -20.07 -1.05 7.90
N HIS A 131 -18.98 -1.30 8.64
CA HIS A 131 -19.01 -1.40 10.08
C HIS A 131 -19.45 -0.09 10.74
N ALA A 132 -18.96 1.04 10.28
CA ALA A 132 -19.28 2.36 10.86
C ALA A 132 -20.73 2.79 10.59
N LEU A 133 -21.31 2.42 9.42
CA LEU A 133 -22.67 2.78 9.05
C LEU A 133 -23.72 1.71 9.42
N GLY A 134 -23.31 0.46 9.67
CA GLY A 134 -24.20 -0.68 9.81
C GLY A 134 -24.75 -1.24 8.50
N HIS A 135 -24.34 -0.72 7.36
CA HIS A 135 -24.70 -1.17 6.01
C HIS A 135 -23.61 -0.84 4.98
N ASP A 136 -23.67 -1.50 3.82
CA ASP A 136 -22.73 -1.23 2.74
C ASP A 136 -23.04 0.10 2.03
N ASP A 137 -22.01 0.92 1.82
CA ASP A 137 -22.05 2.10 0.97
C ASP A 137 -20.85 2.10 -0.01
N PRO A 138 -21.05 1.58 -1.24
CA PRO A 138 -19.97 1.50 -2.23
C PRO A 138 -19.47 2.87 -2.71
N LEU A 139 -20.33 3.89 -2.72
CA LEU A 139 -19.95 5.24 -3.13
C LEU A 139 -19.03 5.87 -2.09
N LEU A 140 -19.42 5.84 -0.82
CA LEU A 140 -18.61 6.35 0.28
C LEU A 140 -17.29 5.58 0.39
N SER A 141 -17.32 4.24 0.26
CA SER A 141 -16.11 3.41 0.24
C SER A 141 -15.13 3.86 -0.84
N SER A 142 -15.64 4.18 -2.05
CA SER A 142 -14.83 4.69 -3.15
C SER A 142 -14.27 6.08 -2.86
N GLN A 143 -15.06 6.97 -2.25
CA GLN A 143 -14.62 8.31 -1.85
C GLN A 143 -13.50 8.25 -0.80
N ILE A 144 -13.65 7.42 0.23
CA ILE A 144 -12.62 7.19 1.25
C ILE A 144 -11.34 6.64 0.61
N TRP A 145 -11.47 5.67 -0.29
CA TRP A 145 -10.32 5.11 -1.01
C TRP A 145 -9.58 6.15 -1.85
N ILE A 146 -10.32 7.01 -2.57
CA ILE A 146 -9.73 8.12 -3.36
C ILE A 146 -8.98 9.09 -2.45
N LEU A 147 -9.55 9.45 -1.30
CA LEU A 147 -8.89 10.32 -0.32
C LEU A 147 -7.59 9.70 0.20
N PHE A 148 -7.60 8.40 0.50
CA PHE A 148 -6.41 7.67 0.96
C PHE A 148 -5.30 7.64 -0.11
N GLU A 149 -5.65 7.27 -1.36
CA GLU A 149 -4.67 7.23 -2.46
C GLU A 149 -4.14 8.63 -2.79
N GLY A 150 -5.01 9.64 -2.75
CA GLY A 150 -4.62 11.04 -2.94
C GLY A 150 -3.65 11.51 -1.84
N ALA A 151 -3.96 11.23 -0.58
CA ALA A 151 -3.08 11.55 0.54
C ALA A 151 -1.71 10.86 0.40
N THR A 152 -1.70 9.56 0.06
CA THR A 152 -0.48 8.80 -0.19
C THR A 152 0.38 9.42 -1.31
N ALA A 153 -0.26 9.85 -2.40
CA ALA A 153 0.43 10.45 -3.54
C ALA A 153 1.02 11.83 -3.19
N ILE A 154 0.24 12.70 -2.55
CA ILE A 154 0.68 14.06 -2.22
C ILE A 154 1.69 14.07 -1.08
N ALA A 155 1.58 13.17 -0.11
CA ALA A 155 2.58 13.03 0.96
C ALA A 155 3.99 12.75 0.41
N SER A 156 4.09 12.10 -0.77
CA SER A 156 5.38 11.85 -1.43
C SER A 156 6.07 13.09 -2.01
N LEU A 157 5.40 14.24 -1.95
CA LEU A 157 5.93 15.55 -2.31
C LEU A 157 6.35 16.36 -1.06
N ASP A 158 6.80 15.69 0.01
CA ASP A 158 7.19 16.27 1.30
C ASP A 158 6.05 17.04 2.02
N ASN A 159 4.81 16.66 1.75
CA ASN A 159 3.62 17.28 2.34
C ASN A 159 2.77 16.26 3.11
N THR A 160 3.24 15.82 4.26
CA THR A 160 2.52 14.86 5.10
C THR A 160 1.28 15.46 5.79
N VAL A 161 1.17 16.79 5.89
CA VAL A 161 -0.01 17.50 6.44
C VAL A 161 -1.30 17.14 5.68
N VAL A 162 -1.18 16.75 4.39
CA VAL A 162 -2.32 16.32 3.58
C VAL A 162 -3.00 15.07 4.12
N ILE A 163 -2.29 14.22 4.87
CA ILE A 163 -2.86 13.01 5.49
C ILE A 163 -3.93 13.40 6.51
N HIS A 164 -3.65 14.42 7.35
CA HIS A 164 -4.64 14.93 8.31
C HIS A 164 -5.84 15.57 7.61
N ALA A 165 -5.62 16.29 6.50
CA ALA A 165 -6.70 16.89 5.73
C ALA A 165 -7.60 15.79 5.10
N ALA A 166 -7.02 14.74 4.56
CA ALA A 166 -7.77 13.60 4.01
C ALA A 166 -8.53 12.84 5.10
N ARG A 167 -7.93 12.63 6.29
CA ARG A 167 -8.58 12.04 7.46
C ARG A 167 -9.80 12.85 7.89
N ALA A 168 -9.68 14.18 8.02
CA ALA A 168 -10.78 15.05 8.39
C ALA A 168 -11.91 15.04 7.36
N ALA A 169 -11.58 15.04 6.06
CA ALA A 169 -12.55 14.92 4.98
C ALA A 169 -13.29 13.57 5.01
N ALA A 170 -12.58 12.47 5.26
CA ALA A 170 -13.14 11.14 5.40
C ALA A 170 -14.15 11.06 6.56
N GLY A 171 -13.79 11.59 7.73
CA GLY A 171 -14.68 11.68 8.89
C GLY A 171 -15.93 12.51 8.62
N SER A 172 -15.80 13.64 7.90
CA SER A 172 -16.93 14.48 7.52
C SER A 172 -17.90 13.76 6.57
N LEU A 173 -17.39 13.03 5.58
CA LEU A 173 -18.20 12.24 4.64
C LEU A 173 -18.95 11.13 5.39
N LEU A 174 -18.25 10.43 6.30
CA LEU A 174 -18.85 9.36 7.11
C LEU A 174 -19.99 9.88 7.99
N ALA A 175 -19.78 11.03 8.67
CA ALA A 175 -20.79 11.66 9.51
C ALA A 175 -22.02 12.09 8.71
N GLN A 176 -21.85 12.63 7.50
CA GLN A 176 -22.95 12.98 6.60
C GLN A 176 -23.76 11.76 6.17
N ALA A 177 -23.10 10.67 5.80
CA ALA A 177 -23.76 9.43 5.40
C ALA A 177 -24.59 8.83 6.54
N GLY A 178 -24.07 8.84 7.79
CA GLY A 178 -24.79 8.35 8.97
C GLY A 178 -26.08 9.12 9.25
N GLN A 179 -26.09 10.45 9.06
CA GLN A 179 -27.29 11.26 9.24
C GLN A 179 -28.41 10.98 8.23
N HIS A 180 -28.05 10.55 7.00
CA HIS A 180 -29.06 10.22 5.96
C HIS A 180 -29.68 8.85 6.17
N SER A 181 -29.08 7.98 6.98
CA SER A 181 -29.61 6.64 7.27
C SER A 181 -30.65 6.64 8.42
N GLU A 182 -30.69 7.72 9.22
CA GLU A 182 -31.64 7.86 10.34
C GLU A 182 -32.90 8.66 9.98
N ALA A 183 -32.98 9.23 8.77
CA ALA A 183 -34.11 10.04 8.29
C ALA A 183 -35.01 9.24 7.34
#